data_1da327817dda8b84b7dc29d09bfc8b8f
#
_entry.id   1da327817dda8b84b7dc29d09bfc8b8f
#
_cell.length_a   1.000
_cell.length_b   1.000
_cell.length_c   1.000
_cell.angle_alpha   90.00
_cell.angle_beta   90.00
_cell.angle_gamma   90.00
#
_symmetry.space_group_name_H-M   'P 1'
#
loop_
_entity.id
_entity.type
_entity.pdbx_description
1 polymer ?
#
loop_
_entity_poly.entity_id
_entity_poly.type
_entity_poly.pdbx_seq_one_letter_code
_entity_poly.pdbx_strand_id
1 'polypeptide(L)'
;MIIYNPYNEKLLSERLKEAEQLLAQIPAKYCFITGSFLSKEKYKDIDIFVVTRSKKEITPKNRKVKITTIDFNDLYSLFYHSVSKSCVAKALLPQRPLKVTLSDYWQVINEAIPTLLNEKDKFHKQVRFLILYTEYFKTNEVLDTFQLNEKIKFFKNYHEIMGYVKRELPSIINNRAKPSYVKRFFYTQAAHYKELQGYAAQSFLYDLTHDVARGTAHG
;
A
#
# COMPACT_ATOMS: atom_id res chain seq x y z
N MET A 1 2.65 22.40 -14.09
CA MET A 1 2.51 21.09 -13.38
C MET A 1 3.81 20.33 -13.38
N ILE A 2 3.98 19.34 -12.48
CA ILE A 2 5.17 18.50 -12.38
C ILE A 2 4.75 17.07 -12.65
N ILE A 3 5.47 16.38 -13.53
CA ILE A 3 5.23 15.01 -13.91
C ILE A 3 6.31 14.14 -13.25
N TYR A 4 5.89 13.12 -12.50
CA TYR A 4 6.75 12.15 -11.86
C TYR A 4 6.61 10.79 -12.57
N ASN A 5 7.70 10.24 -13.11
CA ASN A 5 7.78 8.92 -13.72
C ASN A 5 6.56 8.56 -14.60
N PRO A 6 6.41 9.16 -15.79
CA PRO A 6 5.27 8.87 -16.65
C PRO A 6 5.30 7.40 -17.10
N TYR A 7 4.20 6.68 -16.88
CA TYR A 7 4.04 5.28 -17.27
C TYR A 7 3.71 5.12 -18.75
N ASN A 8 2.86 6.02 -19.26
CA ASN A 8 2.43 6.03 -20.66
C ASN A 8 2.42 7.47 -21.15
N GLU A 9 3.48 7.88 -21.82
CA GLU A 9 3.69 9.27 -22.25
C GLU A 9 2.63 9.73 -23.24
N LYS A 10 2.21 8.88 -24.15
CA LYS A 10 1.16 9.22 -25.14
C LYS A 10 -0.15 9.53 -24.44
N LEU A 11 -0.62 8.62 -23.60
CA LEU A 11 -1.89 8.79 -22.88
C LEU A 11 -1.82 9.94 -21.88
N LEU A 12 -0.66 10.14 -21.27
CA LEU A 12 -0.42 11.26 -20.37
C LEU A 12 -0.56 12.60 -21.11
N SER A 13 0.05 12.73 -22.29
CA SER A 13 -0.03 13.98 -23.07
C SER A 13 -1.48 14.31 -23.47
N GLU A 14 -2.27 13.30 -23.80
CA GLU A 14 -3.70 13.47 -24.13
C GLU A 14 -4.52 13.96 -22.91
N ARG A 15 -4.16 13.58 -21.70
CA ARG A 15 -4.89 13.86 -20.46
C ARG A 15 -4.31 14.98 -19.61
N LEU A 16 -3.18 15.52 -19.99
CA LEU A 16 -2.48 16.52 -19.20
C LEU A 16 -3.32 17.78 -18.96
N LYS A 17 -4.02 18.25 -19.99
CA LYS A 17 -4.92 19.41 -19.90
C LYS A 17 -6.08 19.17 -18.94
N GLU A 18 -6.70 17.99 -18.99
CA GLU A 18 -7.78 17.62 -18.06
C GLU A 18 -7.23 17.51 -16.62
N ALA A 19 -6.07 16.87 -16.42
CA ALA A 19 -5.42 16.79 -15.13
C ALA A 19 -5.12 18.18 -14.54
N GLU A 20 -4.64 19.11 -15.36
CA GLU A 20 -4.38 20.48 -14.96
C GLU A 20 -5.64 21.22 -14.50
N GLN A 21 -6.71 21.10 -15.27
CA GLN A 21 -8.01 21.71 -14.93
C GLN A 21 -8.57 21.14 -13.62
N LEU A 22 -8.46 19.83 -13.40
CA LEU A 22 -8.90 19.17 -12.16
C LEU A 22 -8.10 19.65 -10.97
N LEU A 23 -6.77 19.65 -11.08
CA LEU A 23 -5.89 20.07 -9.98
C LEU A 23 -6.01 21.57 -9.68
N ALA A 24 -6.29 22.41 -10.68
CA ALA A 24 -6.52 23.83 -10.48
C ALA A 24 -7.75 24.12 -9.58
N GLN A 25 -8.78 23.27 -9.65
CA GLN A 25 -9.99 23.40 -8.83
C GLN A 25 -9.78 23.04 -7.35
N ILE A 26 -8.69 22.34 -7.02
CA ILE A 26 -8.40 21.94 -5.65
C ILE A 26 -7.73 23.09 -4.89
N PRO A 27 -8.32 23.58 -3.78
CA PRO A 27 -7.79 24.73 -3.03
C PRO A 27 -6.62 24.32 -2.10
N ALA A 28 -5.72 23.48 -2.60
CA ALA A 28 -4.53 23.02 -1.89
C ALA A 28 -3.30 23.16 -2.78
N LYS A 29 -2.17 23.52 -2.17
CA LYS A 29 -0.89 23.65 -2.87
C LYS A 29 -0.37 22.29 -3.33
N TYR A 30 -0.42 21.30 -2.45
CA TYR A 30 0.13 19.96 -2.68
C TYR A 30 -1.00 18.99 -2.99
N CYS A 31 -1.29 18.83 -4.26
CA CYS A 31 -2.23 17.82 -4.75
C CYS A 31 -1.72 17.21 -6.04
N PHE A 32 -2.08 15.94 -6.27
CA PHE A 32 -1.63 15.18 -7.41
C PHE A 32 -2.65 14.12 -7.84
N ILE A 33 -2.59 13.73 -9.09
CA ILE A 33 -3.37 12.64 -9.69
C ILE A 33 -2.45 11.47 -9.95
N THR A 34 -2.91 10.26 -9.67
CA THR A 34 -2.23 9.00 -10.01
C THR A 34 -3.24 7.94 -10.45
N GLY A 35 -2.76 6.74 -10.74
CA GLY A 35 -3.62 5.58 -10.99
C GLY A 35 -4.12 5.45 -12.44
N SER A 36 -5.29 4.79 -12.60
CA SER A 36 -5.78 4.34 -13.89
C SER A 36 -6.10 5.47 -14.87
N PHE A 37 -6.44 6.65 -14.40
CA PHE A 37 -6.64 7.83 -15.23
C PHE A 37 -5.40 8.18 -16.05
N LEU A 38 -4.20 8.01 -15.49
CA LEU A 38 -2.94 8.33 -16.18
C LEU A 38 -2.38 7.16 -17.00
N SER A 39 -2.89 5.93 -16.81
CA SER A 39 -2.25 4.72 -17.34
C SER A 39 -3.10 3.86 -18.24
N LYS A 40 -4.43 4.02 -18.23
CA LYS A 40 -5.37 3.18 -18.99
C LYS A 40 -6.27 4.03 -19.87
N GLU A 41 -6.57 3.53 -21.07
CA GLU A 41 -7.54 4.17 -21.97
C GLU A 41 -8.91 4.28 -21.31
N LYS A 42 -9.36 3.22 -20.63
CA LYS A 42 -10.63 3.20 -19.86
C LYS A 42 -10.33 3.23 -18.38
N TYR A 43 -10.89 4.21 -17.69
CA TYR A 43 -10.81 4.36 -16.24
C TYR A 43 -12.20 4.55 -15.64
N LYS A 44 -12.36 4.12 -14.39
CA LYS A 44 -13.62 4.21 -13.65
C LYS A 44 -13.71 5.54 -12.89
N ASP A 45 -12.61 5.91 -12.26
CA ASP A 45 -12.49 7.06 -11.38
C ASP A 45 -11.12 7.75 -11.54
N ILE A 46 -11.04 8.96 -11.03
CA ILE A 46 -9.85 9.80 -11.02
C ILE A 46 -9.45 9.98 -9.55
N ASP A 47 -8.33 9.35 -9.17
CA ASP A 47 -7.82 9.44 -7.82
C ASP A 47 -6.95 10.68 -7.65
N ILE A 48 -7.43 11.65 -6.86
CA ILE A 48 -6.70 12.85 -6.47
C ILE A 48 -6.27 12.73 -5.01
N PHE A 49 -5.01 12.92 -4.77
CA PHE A 49 -4.45 12.98 -3.43
C PHE A 49 -4.14 14.42 -3.05
N VAL A 50 -4.50 14.79 -1.82
CA VAL A 50 -4.27 16.13 -1.29
C VAL A 50 -3.46 16.04 0.00
N VAL A 51 -2.26 16.60 0.00
CA VAL A 51 -1.42 16.67 1.20
C VAL A 51 -1.77 17.94 1.98
N THR A 52 -2.34 17.77 3.17
CA THR A 52 -2.81 18.88 3.99
C THR A 52 -2.81 18.55 5.49
N ARG A 53 -2.69 19.57 6.33
CA ARG A 53 -2.95 19.46 7.78
C ARG A 53 -4.41 19.73 8.13
N SER A 54 -5.19 20.21 7.16
CA SER A 54 -6.60 20.51 7.38
C SER A 54 -7.44 19.26 7.29
N LYS A 55 -8.27 19.03 8.30
CA LYS A 55 -9.28 17.96 8.30
C LYS A 55 -10.55 18.32 7.51
N LYS A 56 -10.57 19.48 6.82
CA LYS A 56 -11.72 19.86 6.00
C LYS A 56 -11.85 18.88 4.84
N GLU A 57 -13.00 18.27 4.72
CA GLU A 57 -13.37 17.49 3.55
C GLU A 57 -13.38 18.38 2.30
N ILE A 58 -12.71 17.93 1.27
CA ILE A 58 -12.73 18.53 -0.05
C ILE A 58 -13.71 17.71 -0.89
N THR A 59 -14.89 18.24 -1.12
CA THR A 59 -15.92 17.54 -1.91
C THR A 59 -15.68 17.80 -3.40
N PRO A 60 -15.50 16.77 -4.21
CA PRO A 60 -15.32 16.93 -5.65
C PRO A 60 -16.65 17.34 -6.31
N LYS A 61 -16.58 18.26 -7.25
CA LYS A 61 -17.75 18.63 -8.09
C LYS A 61 -18.13 17.55 -9.10
N ASN A 62 -17.18 16.73 -9.50
CA ASN A 62 -17.35 15.63 -10.46
C ASN A 62 -17.46 14.28 -9.73
N ARG A 63 -18.53 13.53 -9.98
CA ARG A 63 -18.77 12.22 -9.38
C ARG A 63 -17.71 11.15 -9.70
N LYS A 64 -16.94 11.33 -10.78
CA LYS A 64 -15.82 10.43 -11.12
C LYS A 64 -14.56 10.72 -10.32
N VAL A 65 -14.46 11.87 -9.68
CA VAL A 65 -13.28 12.26 -8.91
C VAL A 65 -13.40 11.73 -7.49
N LYS A 66 -12.38 11.06 -7.03
CA LYS A 66 -12.20 10.64 -5.64
C LYS A 66 -11.05 11.43 -5.03
N ILE A 67 -11.29 12.07 -3.91
CA ILE A 67 -10.27 12.85 -3.20
C ILE A 67 -9.89 12.09 -1.94
N THR A 68 -8.59 11.82 -1.78
CA THR A 68 -8.01 11.24 -0.59
C THR A 68 -7.05 12.24 0.04
N THR A 69 -7.28 12.58 1.30
CA THR A 69 -6.37 13.45 2.07
C THR A 69 -5.24 12.63 2.68
N ILE A 70 -4.03 13.19 2.61
CA ILE A 70 -2.81 12.66 3.25
C ILE A 70 -2.35 13.71 4.25
N ASP A 71 -2.19 13.33 5.51
CA ASP A 71 -1.62 14.22 6.53
C ASP A 71 -0.11 14.36 6.33
N PHE A 72 0.47 15.48 6.78
CA PHE A 72 1.91 15.68 6.74
C PHE A 72 2.70 14.65 7.58
N ASN A 73 2.05 14.03 8.57
CA ASN A 73 2.63 12.93 9.33
C ASN A 73 2.70 11.62 8.53
N ASP A 74 1.87 11.47 7.49
CA ASP A 74 1.84 10.28 6.64
C ASP A 74 2.86 10.33 5.50
N LEU A 75 3.59 11.43 5.33
CA LEU A 75 4.63 11.58 4.30
C LEU A 75 5.81 10.62 4.48
N TYR A 76 5.97 10.04 5.67
CA TYR A 76 6.96 8.99 5.96
C TYR A 76 6.49 7.59 5.57
N SER A 77 5.22 7.43 5.19
CA SER A 77 4.60 6.13 4.94
C SER A 77 4.98 5.57 3.58
N LEU A 78 5.02 4.24 3.51
CA LEU A 78 5.21 3.52 2.25
C LEU A 78 4.09 3.81 1.24
N PHE A 79 2.87 4.03 1.74
CA PHE A 79 1.74 4.40 0.90
C PHE A 79 1.97 5.72 0.17
N TYR A 80 2.36 6.78 0.90
CA TYR A 80 2.64 8.07 0.27
C TYR A 80 3.74 7.96 -0.79
N HIS A 81 4.85 7.30 -0.45
CA HIS A 81 5.97 7.10 -1.37
C HIS A 81 5.55 6.31 -2.63
N SER A 82 4.64 5.36 -2.49
CA SER A 82 4.10 4.58 -3.61
C SER A 82 3.22 5.42 -4.53
N VAL A 83 2.24 6.14 -3.98
CA VAL A 83 1.27 6.88 -4.79
C VAL A 83 1.86 8.16 -5.41
N SER A 84 2.87 8.74 -4.79
CA SER A 84 3.56 9.94 -5.29
C SER A 84 4.69 9.65 -6.28
N LYS A 85 5.13 8.38 -6.39
CA LYS A 85 6.26 7.98 -7.24
C LYS A 85 5.98 8.17 -8.74
N SER A 86 4.72 7.92 -9.16
CA SER A 86 4.28 8.09 -10.54
C SER A 86 2.95 8.85 -10.56
N CYS A 87 3.00 10.15 -10.81
CA CYS A 87 1.84 11.03 -10.73
C CYS A 87 2.01 12.32 -11.52
N VAL A 88 0.93 13.07 -11.66
CA VAL A 88 0.92 14.46 -12.13
C VAL A 88 0.54 15.36 -10.97
N ALA A 89 1.41 16.27 -10.58
CA ALA A 89 1.26 17.11 -9.41
C ALA A 89 1.13 18.59 -9.75
N LYS A 90 0.33 19.32 -8.96
CA LYS A 90 0.12 20.77 -9.07
C LYS A 90 1.38 21.56 -8.76
N ALA A 91 2.17 21.07 -7.77
CA ALA A 91 3.42 21.67 -7.32
C ALA A 91 4.41 20.57 -6.91
N LEU A 92 5.67 20.94 -6.67
CA LEU A 92 6.67 20.02 -6.13
C LEU A 92 6.16 19.40 -4.81
N LEU A 93 6.06 18.08 -4.81
CA LEU A 93 5.51 17.34 -3.66
C LEU A 93 6.48 17.37 -2.48
N PRO A 94 5.98 17.52 -1.24
CA PRO A 94 6.84 17.47 -0.08
C PRO A 94 7.46 16.08 0.07
N GLN A 95 8.77 16.04 0.28
CA GLN A 95 9.52 14.80 0.46
C GLN A 95 9.92 14.63 1.92
N ARG A 96 9.78 13.40 2.43
CA ARG A 96 10.26 12.98 3.74
C ARG A 96 10.93 11.61 3.61
N PRO A 97 11.95 11.31 4.41
CA PRO A 97 12.56 9.99 4.39
C PRO A 97 11.52 8.92 4.74
N LEU A 98 11.52 7.83 4.00
CA LEU A 98 10.66 6.69 4.30
C LEU A 98 11.00 6.11 5.67
N LYS A 99 9.97 5.90 6.50
CA LYS A 99 10.08 5.27 7.82
C LYS A 99 9.09 4.12 7.88
N VAL A 100 9.59 2.92 7.65
CA VAL A 100 8.80 1.69 7.65
C VAL A 100 9.54 0.61 8.42
N THR A 101 8.85 -0.01 9.35
CA THR A 101 9.36 -1.06 10.23
C THR A 101 8.68 -2.40 9.95
N LEU A 102 9.26 -3.49 10.44
CA LEU A 102 8.59 -4.80 10.41
C LEU A 102 7.29 -4.79 11.21
N SER A 103 7.18 -3.92 12.24
CA SER A 103 5.93 -3.75 12.99
C SER A 103 4.80 -3.20 12.11
N ASP A 104 5.11 -2.22 11.25
CA ASP A 104 4.12 -1.68 10.31
C ASP A 104 3.67 -2.76 9.31
N TYR A 105 4.60 -3.56 8.81
CA TYR A 105 4.27 -4.68 7.92
C TYR A 105 3.37 -5.71 8.62
N TRP A 106 3.69 -6.04 9.86
CA TRP A 106 2.88 -6.94 10.65
C TRP A 106 1.47 -6.40 10.89
N GLN A 107 1.34 -5.12 11.18
CA GLN A 107 0.04 -4.47 11.30
C GLN A 107 -0.78 -4.60 10.01
N VAL A 108 -0.15 -4.38 8.86
CA VAL A 108 -0.82 -4.55 7.55
C VAL A 108 -1.30 -5.98 7.35
N ILE A 109 -0.51 -7.00 7.71
CA ILE A 109 -0.94 -8.40 7.63
C ILE A 109 -2.18 -8.63 8.51
N ASN A 110 -2.17 -8.12 9.73
CA ASN A 110 -3.26 -8.31 10.68
C ASN A 110 -4.57 -7.66 10.25
N GLU A 111 -4.49 -6.44 9.76
CA GLU A 111 -5.67 -5.71 9.26
C GLU A 111 -6.20 -6.35 7.97
N ALA A 112 -5.32 -6.93 7.16
CA ALA A 112 -5.71 -7.56 5.91
C ALA A 112 -6.48 -8.87 6.10
N ILE A 113 -6.09 -9.71 7.05
CA ILE A 113 -6.68 -11.05 7.23
C ILE A 113 -8.20 -11.01 7.41
N PRO A 114 -8.75 -10.32 8.42
CA PRO A 114 -10.20 -10.28 8.62
C PRO A 114 -10.92 -9.61 7.45
N THR A 115 -10.33 -8.57 6.86
CA THR A 115 -10.92 -7.86 5.73
C THR A 115 -10.98 -8.73 4.47
N LEU A 116 -9.92 -9.48 4.17
CA LEU A 116 -9.88 -10.39 3.02
C LEU A 116 -10.86 -11.56 3.16
N LEU A 117 -11.13 -12.01 4.38
CA LEU A 117 -12.09 -13.10 4.66
C LEU A 117 -13.54 -12.63 4.57
N ASN A 118 -13.84 -11.41 5.03
CA ASN A 118 -15.20 -10.96 5.25
C ASN A 118 -15.69 -9.88 4.27
N GLU A 119 -14.80 -9.10 3.64
CA GLU A 119 -15.14 -7.92 2.86
C GLU A 119 -14.64 -8.01 1.42
N LYS A 120 -15.40 -8.68 0.54
CA LYS A 120 -15.03 -8.84 -0.89
C LYS A 120 -14.76 -7.51 -1.61
N ASP A 121 -15.48 -6.47 -1.27
CA ASP A 121 -15.34 -5.15 -1.90
C ASP A 121 -13.99 -4.47 -1.60
N LYS A 122 -13.38 -4.81 -0.48
CA LYS A 122 -12.09 -4.28 -0.07
C LYS A 122 -10.90 -5.16 -0.46
N PHE A 123 -11.15 -6.32 -1.08
CA PHE A 123 -10.14 -7.31 -1.43
C PHE A 123 -8.93 -6.68 -2.14
N HIS A 124 -9.16 -5.99 -3.26
CA HIS A 124 -8.07 -5.39 -4.03
C HIS A 124 -7.29 -4.32 -3.27
N LYS A 125 -7.94 -3.60 -2.36
CA LYS A 125 -7.28 -2.60 -1.52
C LYS A 125 -6.30 -3.28 -0.56
N GLN A 126 -6.71 -4.34 0.12
CA GLN A 126 -5.86 -5.07 1.07
C GLN A 126 -4.73 -5.83 0.38
N VAL A 127 -5.01 -6.48 -0.75
CA VAL A 127 -3.98 -7.12 -1.59
C VAL A 127 -2.90 -6.11 -1.99
N ARG A 128 -3.29 -4.88 -2.35
CA ARG A 128 -2.35 -3.81 -2.70
C ARG A 128 -1.40 -3.49 -1.56
N PHE A 129 -1.90 -3.33 -0.34
CA PHE A 129 -1.05 -3.06 0.83
C PHE A 129 -0.13 -4.24 1.14
N LEU A 130 -0.63 -5.46 1.14
CA LEU A 130 0.18 -6.66 1.37
C LEU A 130 1.33 -6.76 0.38
N ILE A 131 1.06 -6.59 -0.93
CA ILE A 131 2.10 -6.65 -1.95
C ILE A 131 3.10 -5.51 -1.77
N LEU A 132 2.63 -4.28 -1.54
CA LEU A 132 3.48 -3.11 -1.37
C LEU A 132 4.51 -3.32 -0.25
N TYR A 133 4.05 -3.78 0.91
CA TYR A 133 4.92 -4.02 2.05
C TYR A 133 5.82 -5.25 1.84
N THR A 134 5.27 -6.36 1.33
CA THR A 134 6.06 -7.57 1.06
C THR A 134 7.19 -7.28 0.09
N GLU A 135 6.91 -6.62 -1.03
CA GLU A 135 7.93 -6.30 -2.02
C GLU A 135 8.96 -5.31 -1.49
N TYR A 136 8.53 -4.29 -0.76
CA TYR A 136 9.47 -3.35 -0.14
C TYR A 136 10.44 -4.06 0.81
N PHE A 137 9.95 -4.94 1.67
CA PHE A 137 10.83 -5.66 2.59
C PHE A 137 11.71 -6.71 1.91
N LYS A 138 11.31 -7.22 0.73
CA LYS A 138 12.15 -8.09 -0.10
C LYS A 138 13.28 -7.34 -0.79
N THR A 139 12.96 -6.22 -1.43
CA THR A 139 13.82 -5.59 -2.44
C THR A 139 14.38 -4.24 -2.02
N ASN A 140 13.88 -3.61 -0.98
CA ASN A 140 14.06 -2.19 -0.61
C ASN A 140 13.49 -1.20 -1.64
N GLU A 141 12.73 -1.67 -2.61
CA GLU A 141 12.17 -0.80 -3.64
C GLU A 141 10.72 -0.47 -3.35
N VAL A 142 10.36 0.79 -3.47
CA VAL A 142 8.96 1.22 -3.40
C VAL A 142 8.33 1.01 -4.76
N LEU A 143 7.32 0.16 -4.84
CA LEU A 143 6.53 0.00 -6.04
C LEU A 143 5.59 1.20 -6.21
N ASP A 144 5.48 1.72 -7.43
CA ASP A 144 4.46 2.72 -7.76
C ASP A 144 3.09 2.08 -7.99
N THR A 145 2.08 2.92 -8.20
CA THR A 145 0.70 2.49 -8.40
C THR A 145 0.54 1.56 -9.62
N PHE A 146 1.34 1.74 -10.67
CA PHE A 146 1.24 0.94 -11.90
C PHE A 146 1.85 -0.44 -11.70
N GLN A 147 3.06 -0.49 -11.12
CA GLN A 147 3.74 -1.72 -10.77
C GLN A 147 2.91 -2.58 -9.82
N LEU A 148 2.27 -1.94 -8.82
CA LEU A 148 1.34 -2.62 -7.91
C LEU A 148 0.12 -3.18 -8.64
N ASN A 149 -0.49 -2.41 -9.53
CA ASN A 149 -1.66 -2.87 -10.29
C ASN A 149 -1.35 -4.09 -11.18
N GLU A 150 -0.14 -4.17 -11.73
CA GLU A 150 0.28 -5.36 -12.51
C GLU A 150 0.42 -6.58 -11.59
N LYS A 151 1.05 -6.42 -10.42
CA LYS A 151 1.22 -7.53 -9.46
C LYS A 151 -0.10 -8.01 -8.85
N ILE A 152 -1.05 -7.11 -8.56
CA ILE A 152 -2.37 -7.46 -7.99
C ILE A 152 -3.15 -8.43 -8.88
N LYS A 153 -3.00 -8.36 -10.20
CA LYS A 153 -3.72 -9.22 -11.15
C LYS A 153 -3.48 -10.72 -10.92
N PHE A 154 -2.37 -11.09 -10.30
CA PHE A 154 -2.01 -12.47 -10.01
C PHE A 154 -2.75 -13.06 -8.81
N PHE A 155 -3.45 -12.24 -8.01
CA PHE A 155 -4.13 -12.67 -6.80
C PHE A 155 -5.64 -12.50 -6.93
N LYS A 156 -6.37 -13.60 -6.93
CA LYS A 156 -7.82 -13.64 -7.13
C LYS A 156 -8.60 -13.91 -5.84
N ASN A 157 -7.94 -14.48 -4.85
CA ASN A 157 -8.59 -14.89 -3.60
C ASN A 157 -7.62 -14.80 -2.41
N TYR A 158 -8.21 -15.00 -1.22
CA TYR A 158 -7.49 -14.99 0.05
C TYR A 158 -6.30 -15.95 0.10
N HIS A 159 -6.48 -17.19 -0.36
CA HIS A 159 -5.45 -18.22 -0.25
C HIS A 159 -4.22 -17.91 -1.11
N GLU A 160 -4.40 -17.34 -2.28
CA GLU A 160 -3.31 -16.97 -3.17
C GLU A 160 -2.44 -15.86 -2.56
N ILE A 161 -3.05 -14.77 -2.07
CA ILE A 161 -2.30 -13.66 -1.50
C ILE A 161 -1.65 -14.04 -0.16
N MET A 162 -2.35 -14.78 0.70
CA MET A 162 -1.80 -15.18 1.99
C MET A 162 -0.74 -16.27 1.83
N GLY A 163 -0.88 -17.17 0.86
CA GLY A 163 0.17 -18.11 0.47
C GLY A 163 1.44 -17.41 -0.02
N TYR A 164 1.29 -16.32 -0.77
CA TYR A 164 2.41 -15.47 -1.17
C TYR A 164 3.10 -14.83 0.05
N VAL A 165 2.33 -14.17 0.91
CA VAL A 165 2.87 -13.54 2.14
C VAL A 165 3.57 -14.57 3.03
N LYS A 166 2.95 -15.72 3.26
CA LYS A 166 3.50 -16.82 4.08
C LYS A 166 4.84 -17.32 3.53
N ARG A 167 4.97 -17.44 2.23
CA ARG A 167 6.22 -17.90 1.59
C ARG A 167 7.35 -16.88 1.73
N GLU A 168 7.07 -15.59 1.59
CA GLU A 168 8.09 -14.54 1.57
C GLU A 168 8.52 -14.08 2.98
N LEU A 169 7.60 -14.15 3.94
CA LEU A 169 7.80 -13.58 5.28
C LEU A 169 8.99 -14.17 6.06
N PRO A 170 9.27 -15.49 6.07
CA PRO A 170 10.44 -16.05 6.77
C PRO A 170 11.75 -15.44 6.28
N SER A 171 11.94 -15.34 4.96
CA SER A 171 13.13 -14.74 4.37
C SER A 171 13.26 -13.25 4.71
N ILE A 172 12.16 -12.51 4.65
CA ILE A 172 12.13 -11.09 5.01
C ILE A 172 12.58 -10.89 6.46
N ILE A 173 12.06 -11.69 7.37
CA ILE A 173 12.37 -11.58 8.80
C ILE A 173 13.82 -11.94 9.06
N ASN A 174 14.31 -13.05 8.52
CA ASN A 174 15.70 -13.49 8.68
C ASN A 174 16.70 -12.45 8.16
N ASN A 175 16.36 -11.75 7.08
CA ASN A 175 17.23 -10.74 6.49
C ASN A 175 17.18 -9.38 7.23
N ARG A 176 16.12 -9.10 7.99
CA ARG A 176 15.87 -7.78 8.57
C ARG A 176 15.92 -7.70 10.09
N ALA A 177 15.85 -8.83 10.77
CA ALA A 177 15.79 -8.85 12.22
C ALA A 177 16.81 -9.80 12.82
N LYS A 178 17.35 -9.46 14.02
CA LYS A 178 18.16 -10.40 14.79
C LYS A 178 17.28 -11.58 15.24
N PRO A 179 17.78 -12.82 15.25
CA PRO A 179 17.00 -14.02 15.61
C PRO A 179 16.27 -13.91 16.96
N SER A 180 16.93 -13.32 17.96
CA SER A 180 16.32 -13.09 19.29
C SER A 180 15.12 -12.12 19.26
N TYR A 181 15.18 -11.10 18.42
CA TYR A 181 14.09 -10.14 18.24
C TYR A 181 12.90 -10.78 17.51
N VAL A 182 13.18 -11.56 16.46
CA VAL A 182 12.17 -12.30 15.70
C VAL A 182 11.36 -13.20 16.62
N LYS A 183 12.07 -14.04 17.40
CA LYS A 183 11.45 -14.97 18.33
C LYS A 183 10.55 -14.25 19.35
N ARG A 184 11.05 -13.19 19.98
CA ARG A 184 10.30 -12.38 20.96
C ARG A 184 9.10 -11.69 20.31
N PHE A 185 9.27 -11.09 19.13
CA PHE A 185 8.22 -10.40 18.40
C PHE A 185 7.06 -11.34 18.07
N PHE A 186 7.34 -12.51 17.50
CA PHE A 186 6.31 -13.47 17.14
C PHE A 186 5.58 -14.06 18.34
N TYR A 187 6.28 -14.37 19.41
CA TYR A 187 5.63 -14.85 20.64
C TYR A 187 4.71 -13.79 21.26
N THR A 188 5.13 -12.53 21.28
CA THR A 188 4.29 -11.43 21.78
C THR A 188 3.07 -11.21 20.89
N GLN A 189 3.24 -11.28 19.57
CA GLN A 189 2.15 -11.13 18.63
C GLN A 189 1.21 -12.33 18.67
N ALA A 190 1.70 -13.56 18.70
CA ALA A 190 0.86 -14.74 18.83
C ALA A 190 -0.01 -14.73 20.11
N ALA A 191 0.48 -14.17 21.21
CA ALA A 191 -0.31 -13.97 22.42
C ALA A 191 -1.45 -12.94 22.20
N HIS A 192 -1.21 -11.88 21.44
CA HIS A 192 -2.21 -10.87 21.09
C HIS A 192 -3.30 -11.41 20.16
N TYR A 193 -2.99 -12.39 19.32
CA TYR A 193 -3.91 -12.94 18.31
C TYR A 193 -4.88 -14.01 18.80
N LYS A 194 -4.75 -14.46 20.03
CA LYS A 194 -5.80 -15.29 20.66
C LYS A 194 -7.16 -14.59 20.71
N GLU A 195 -7.17 -13.27 20.56
CA GLU A 195 -8.38 -12.43 20.54
C GLU A 195 -8.93 -12.16 19.13
N LEU A 196 -8.22 -12.51 18.06
CA LEU A 196 -8.71 -12.32 16.70
C LEU A 196 -9.85 -13.28 16.38
N GLN A 197 -10.99 -12.70 16.07
CA GLN A 197 -12.20 -13.43 15.69
C GLN A 197 -12.01 -14.13 14.34
N GLY A 198 -11.92 -15.45 14.36
CA GLY A 198 -11.96 -16.31 13.19
C GLY A 198 -10.90 -17.41 13.19
N TYR A 199 -11.38 -18.64 13.12
CA TYR A 199 -10.53 -19.85 13.12
C TYR A 199 -9.47 -19.85 12.01
N ALA A 200 -9.84 -19.38 10.82
CA ALA A 200 -8.91 -19.32 9.68
C ALA A 200 -7.75 -18.33 9.88
N ALA A 201 -8.02 -17.17 10.51
CA ALA A 201 -6.99 -16.19 10.82
C ALA A 201 -6.05 -16.69 11.92
N GLN A 202 -6.59 -17.36 12.95
CA GLN A 202 -5.81 -17.97 14.02
C GLN A 202 -4.92 -19.11 13.51
N SER A 203 -5.44 -19.98 12.66
CA SER A 203 -4.67 -21.05 12.03
C SER A 203 -3.53 -20.52 11.18
N PHE A 204 -3.81 -19.53 10.33
CA PHE A 204 -2.78 -18.90 9.49
C PHE A 204 -1.65 -18.28 10.33
N LEU A 205 -1.99 -17.55 11.38
CA LEU A 205 -1.00 -16.93 12.26
C LEU A 205 -0.21 -17.93 13.07
N TYR A 206 -0.85 -19.00 13.53
CA TYR A 206 -0.19 -20.10 14.22
C TYR A 206 0.83 -20.79 13.31
N ASP A 207 0.45 -21.15 12.09
CA ASP A 207 1.32 -21.78 11.11
C ASP A 207 2.48 -20.85 10.75
N LEU A 208 2.21 -19.55 10.54
CA LEU A 208 3.22 -18.56 10.23
C LEU A 208 4.26 -18.41 11.36
N THR A 209 3.81 -18.35 12.62
CA THR A 209 4.71 -18.25 13.78
C THR A 209 5.55 -19.50 13.97
N HIS A 210 4.99 -20.67 13.70
CA HIS A 210 5.71 -21.95 13.76
C HIS A 210 6.76 -22.09 12.65
N ASP A 211 6.41 -21.73 11.42
CA ASP A 211 7.33 -21.83 10.28
C ASP A 211 8.52 -20.86 10.44
N VAL A 212 8.27 -19.66 10.96
CA VAL A 212 9.32 -18.69 11.24
C VAL A 212 10.22 -19.15 12.40
N ALA A 213 9.64 -19.71 13.46
CA ALA A 213 10.41 -20.25 14.59
C ALA A 213 11.30 -21.42 14.19
N ARG A 214 10.85 -22.29 13.26
CA ARG A 214 11.67 -23.38 12.71
C ARG A 214 12.80 -22.87 11.81
N GLY A 215 12.53 -21.87 10.95
CA GLY A 215 13.54 -21.28 10.08
C GLY A 215 14.68 -20.60 10.85
N THR A 216 14.41 -20.07 12.05
CA THR A 216 15.45 -19.45 12.92
C THR A 216 16.23 -20.43 13.77
N ALA A 217 15.80 -21.70 13.87
CA ALA A 217 16.49 -22.73 14.64
C ALA A 217 17.60 -23.46 13.83
N HIS A 218 17.67 -23.26 12.52
CA HIS A 218 18.62 -23.91 11.62
C HIS A 218 19.61 -22.94 10.93
N GLY A 219 19.70 -21.69 11.41
CA GLY A 219 20.62 -20.66 10.90
C GLY A 219 21.71 -20.31 11.94
#